data_93ffa5b828e09945c6054e4131561cb1
#
_entry.id   93ffa5b828e09945c6054e4131561cb1
#
_cell.length_a   1.000
_cell.length_b   1.000
_cell.length_c   1.000
_cell.angle_alpha   90.00
_cell.angle_beta   90.00
_cell.angle_gamma   90.00
#
_symmetry.space_group_name_H-M   'P 1'
#
loop_
_entity.id
_entity.type
_entity.pdbx_description
1 polymer ?
#
loop_
_entity_poly.entity_id
_entity_poly.type
_entity_poly.pdbx_seq_one_letter_code
_entity_poly.pdbx_strand_id
1 'polypeptide(L)'
;MTVIDMNSDVGESFGNWSMGDDAAIFRSVSSANVACGFHAGDPGVMAQTCRDAVAAGVTVGAHVAYRDLAGFGRRFMDCSPQELADDVLYQMGALQAMARSAGTEIKYVKPHGALYNTIVHHEVHAQAVVDAVKAFGGDLPLLLLPGSVALRKAEHAGLRGVAEAFADRGYTPEGTLVSRREEGAVLHDPAEVTERMIRLAEDGTLSAVDGSTVRIRAESICVHGDTPGSAAMAAEVRAGLERAGVQVRSFV
;
A
#
# COMPACT_ATOMS: atom_id res chain seq x y z
N MET A 1 9.35 22.25 -5.89
CA MET A 1 8.68 21.82 -4.64
C MET A 1 8.53 20.31 -4.78
N THR A 2 9.10 19.56 -3.87
CA THR A 2 9.02 18.09 -3.88
C THR A 2 7.59 17.68 -3.55
N VAL A 3 7.06 16.71 -4.30
CA VAL A 3 5.72 16.13 -4.06
C VAL A 3 5.89 14.66 -3.76
N ILE A 4 5.19 14.16 -2.74
CA ILE A 4 5.15 12.74 -2.41
C ILE A 4 3.74 12.36 -1.97
N ASP A 5 3.31 11.16 -2.30
CA ASP A 5 2.07 10.59 -1.79
C ASP A 5 2.30 9.93 -0.43
N MET A 6 1.28 9.97 0.43
CA MET A 6 1.21 9.14 1.64
C MET A 6 0.02 8.22 1.53
N ASN A 7 0.26 6.92 1.65
CA ASN A 7 -0.77 5.89 1.62
C ASN A 7 -0.84 5.10 2.92
N SER A 8 -2.00 4.53 3.20
CA SER A 8 -2.19 3.56 4.29
C SER A 8 -3.21 2.51 3.92
N ASP A 9 -3.05 1.32 4.52
CA ASP A 9 -3.99 0.22 4.42
C ASP A 9 -5.16 0.51 5.36
N VAL A 10 -6.40 0.42 4.87
CA VAL A 10 -7.64 0.81 5.56
C VAL A 10 -8.79 -0.13 5.20
N GLY A 11 -9.88 -0.04 5.95
CA GLY A 11 -11.04 -0.90 5.76
C GLY A 11 -10.75 -2.36 6.12
N GLU A 12 -9.82 -2.59 7.02
CA GLU A 12 -9.36 -3.93 7.39
C GLU A 12 -10.14 -4.57 8.55
N SER A 13 -11.23 -3.96 8.98
CA SER A 13 -12.23 -4.61 9.83
C SER A 13 -13.03 -5.66 9.05
N PHE A 14 -13.63 -6.65 9.73
CA PHE A 14 -14.46 -7.67 9.11
C PHE A 14 -15.49 -8.23 10.11
N GLY A 15 -16.77 -8.12 9.80
CA GLY A 15 -17.84 -8.58 10.67
C GLY A 15 -17.77 -7.93 12.06
N ASN A 16 -17.55 -8.74 13.07
CA ASN A 16 -17.38 -8.28 14.45
C ASN A 16 -15.93 -7.94 14.82
N TRP A 17 -14.98 -8.12 13.92
CA TRP A 17 -13.58 -7.78 14.16
C TRP A 17 -13.32 -6.33 13.72
N SER A 18 -12.88 -5.51 14.66
CA SER A 18 -12.47 -4.14 14.40
C SER A 18 -10.95 -4.03 14.37
N MET A 19 -10.42 -3.34 13.36
CA MET A 19 -8.99 -3.14 13.19
C MET A 19 -8.70 -1.71 12.73
N GLY A 20 -7.66 -1.11 13.30
CA GLY A 20 -7.21 0.24 12.93
C GLY A 20 -8.14 1.37 13.42
N ASP A 21 -7.74 2.60 13.09
CA ASP A 21 -8.52 3.82 13.25
C ASP A 21 -8.49 4.58 11.91
N ASP A 22 -9.29 4.10 10.96
CA ASP A 22 -9.33 4.65 9.61
C ASP A 22 -9.67 6.14 9.61
N ALA A 23 -10.57 6.57 10.50
CA ALA A 23 -10.96 7.98 10.61
C ALA A 23 -9.79 8.89 11.02
N ALA A 24 -8.90 8.39 11.86
CA ALA A 24 -7.68 9.11 12.22
C ALA A 24 -6.65 9.08 11.09
N ILE A 25 -6.50 7.95 10.40
CA ILE A 25 -5.59 7.78 9.26
C ILE A 25 -5.97 8.71 8.10
N PHE A 26 -7.25 8.82 7.75
CA PHE A 26 -7.71 9.69 6.65
C PHE A 26 -7.34 11.17 6.82
N ARG A 27 -7.07 11.64 8.04
CA ARG A 27 -6.58 13.01 8.27
C ARG A 27 -5.14 13.24 7.82
N SER A 28 -4.39 12.15 7.62
CA SER A 28 -2.94 12.22 7.39
C SER A 28 -2.49 11.72 6.02
N VAL A 29 -3.29 10.90 5.34
CA VAL A 29 -2.92 10.29 4.06
C VAL A 29 -3.52 11.01 2.87
N SER A 30 -2.94 10.84 1.70
CA SER A 30 -3.48 11.30 0.41
C SER A 30 -4.08 10.16 -0.42
N SER A 31 -3.72 8.92 -0.11
CA SER A 31 -4.22 7.71 -0.78
C SER A 31 -4.55 6.62 0.24
N ALA A 32 -5.58 5.83 -0.04
CA ALA A 32 -6.09 4.78 0.83
C ALA A 32 -6.16 3.45 0.10
N ASN A 33 -5.47 2.43 0.62
CA ASN A 33 -5.52 1.08 0.10
C ASN A 33 -6.67 0.35 0.79
N VAL A 34 -7.82 0.26 0.12
CA VAL A 34 -9.05 -0.27 0.73
C VAL A 34 -9.11 -1.79 0.57
N ALA A 35 -9.22 -2.51 1.68
CA ALA A 35 -9.36 -3.97 1.69
C ALA A 35 -10.57 -4.44 0.87
N CYS A 36 -10.40 -5.54 0.12
CA CYS A 36 -11.32 -5.98 -0.92
C CYS A 36 -12.04 -7.29 -0.60
N GLY A 37 -12.14 -7.68 0.67
CA GLY A 37 -12.93 -8.82 1.14
C GLY A 37 -12.16 -10.13 1.33
N PHE A 38 -10.95 -10.29 0.76
CA PHE A 38 -10.24 -11.58 0.79
C PHE A 38 -9.28 -11.73 1.98
N HIS A 39 -8.66 -10.66 2.43
CA HIS A 39 -7.88 -10.67 3.66
C HIS A 39 -8.60 -9.95 4.82
N ALA A 40 -9.45 -9.00 4.48
CA ALA A 40 -10.25 -8.16 5.38
C ALA A 40 -11.29 -7.39 4.56
N GLY A 41 -12.13 -6.57 5.19
CA GLY A 41 -13.03 -5.66 4.50
C GLY A 41 -14.29 -6.36 3.99
N ASP A 42 -15.27 -6.63 4.86
CA ASP A 42 -16.58 -7.09 4.41
C ASP A 42 -17.31 -6.01 3.59
N PRO A 43 -18.42 -6.34 2.90
CA PRO A 43 -19.12 -5.37 2.06
C PRO A 43 -19.57 -4.09 2.77
N GLY A 44 -19.94 -4.19 4.06
CA GLY A 44 -20.35 -3.03 4.86
C GLY A 44 -19.18 -2.12 5.20
N VAL A 45 -18.07 -2.72 5.64
CA VAL A 45 -16.80 -2.03 5.92
C VAL A 45 -16.28 -1.36 4.65
N MET A 46 -16.20 -2.09 3.53
CA MET A 46 -15.72 -1.59 2.25
C MET A 46 -16.52 -0.36 1.77
N ALA A 47 -17.86 -0.44 1.85
CA ALA A 47 -18.73 0.67 1.47
C ALA A 47 -18.56 1.89 2.40
N GLN A 48 -18.41 1.68 3.72
CA GLN A 48 -18.20 2.77 4.67
C GLN A 48 -16.84 3.43 4.44
N THR A 49 -15.77 2.63 4.31
CA THR A 49 -14.40 3.13 4.05
C THR A 49 -14.34 3.98 2.77
N CYS A 50 -15.05 3.59 1.70
CA CYS A 50 -15.15 4.41 0.49
C CYS A 50 -15.83 5.77 0.75
N ARG A 51 -16.93 5.80 1.52
CA ARG A 51 -17.60 7.07 1.88
C ARG A 51 -16.70 7.97 2.71
N ASP A 52 -15.98 7.40 3.66
CA ASP A 52 -15.09 8.16 4.56
C ASP A 52 -13.89 8.72 3.77
N ALA A 53 -13.32 7.94 2.84
CA ALA A 53 -12.27 8.40 1.93
C ALA A 53 -12.74 9.59 1.08
N VAL A 54 -13.95 9.52 0.50
CA VAL A 54 -14.54 10.62 -0.28
C VAL A 54 -14.73 11.86 0.59
N ALA A 55 -15.28 11.70 1.79
CA ALA A 55 -15.48 12.81 2.73
C ALA A 55 -14.17 13.50 3.14
N ALA A 56 -13.07 12.73 3.21
CA ALA A 56 -11.73 13.22 3.53
C ALA A 56 -10.95 13.73 2.31
N GLY A 57 -11.46 13.57 1.09
CA GLY A 57 -10.74 13.91 -0.14
C GLY A 57 -9.54 13.00 -0.44
N VAL A 58 -9.57 11.77 0.06
CA VAL A 58 -8.50 10.77 -0.08
C VAL A 58 -8.77 9.88 -1.30
N THR A 59 -7.73 9.63 -2.07
CA THR A 59 -7.80 8.78 -3.27
C THR A 59 -7.96 7.30 -2.88
N VAL A 60 -8.90 6.60 -3.53
CA VAL A 60 -9.18 5.19 -3.28
C VAL A 60 -8.39 4.27 -4.22
N GLY A 61 -7.66 3.32 -3.65
CA GLY A 61 -6.98 2.24 -4.35
C GLY A 61 -7.44 0.87 -3.88
N ALA A 62 -7.36 -0.13 -4.76
CA ALA A 62 -7.73 -1.50 -4.44
C ALA A 62 -6.60 -2.26 -3.75
N HIS A 63 -6.85 -2.71 -2.52
CA HIS A 63 -5.91 -3.48 -1.71
C HIS A 63 -6.16 -4.97 -1.85
N VAL A 64 -5.71 -5.53 -2.97
CA VAL A 64 -5.98 -6.92 -3.36
C VAL A 64 -5.04 -7.90 -2.66
N ALA A 65 -5.54 -9.06 -2.29
CA ALA A 65 -4.79 -10.04 -1.51
C ALA A 65 -5.02 -11.48 -1.99
N TYR A 66 -4.20 -12.40 -1.49
CA TYR A 66 -4.58 -13.80 -1.51
C TYR A 66 -5.88 -14.03 -0.73
N ARG A 67 -6.62 -15.07 -1.07
CA ARG A 67 -7.86 -15.48 -0.41
C ARG A 67 -7.54 -16.12 0.95
N ASP A 68 -7.12 -15.30 1.91
CA ASP A 68 -6.61 -15.75 3.21
C ASP A 68 -7.16 -14.90 4.37
N LEU A 69 -8.48 -14.89 4.54
CA LEU A 69 -9.12 -14.13 5.63
C LEU A 69 -8.60 -14.55 7.01
N ALA A 70 -8.45 -15.85 7.24
CA ALA A 70 -8.00 -16.37 8.53
C ALA A 70 -6.52 -16.04 8.85
N GLY A 71 -5.70 -15.83 7.83
CA GLY A 71 -4.29 -15.40 7.97
C GLY A 71 -4.07 -13.93 7.68
N PHE A 72 -5.15 -13.17 7.53
CA PHE A 72 -5.07 -11.74 7.20
C PHE A 72 -4.23 -11.48 5.94
N GLY A 73 -4.32 -12.35 4.93
CA GLY A 73 -3.55 -12.24 3.69
C GLY A 73 -2.02 -12.36 3.87
N ARG A 74 -1.55 -12.82 5.04
CA ARG A 74 -0.11 -12.87 5.36
C ARG A 74 0.53 -14.24 5.17
N ARG A 75 -0.20 -15.20 4.60
CA ARG A 75 0.31 -16.53 4.24
C ARG A 75 0.40 -16.66 2.72
N PHE A 76 1.49 -17.26 2.25
CA PHE A 76 1.60 -17.62 0.83
C PHE A 76 0.52 -18.64 0.47
N MET A 77 -0.15 -18.40 -0.66
CA MET A 77 -1.15 -19.32 -1.22
C MET A 77 -0.63 -19.85 -2.55
N ASP A 78 -0.44 -21.16 -2.60
CA ASP A 78 -0.06 -21.85 -3.84
C ASP A 78 -1.31 -22.05 -4.71
N CYS A 79 -1.59 -21.03 -5.52
CA CYS A 79 -2.69 -21.00 -6.47
C CYS A 79 -2.19 -20.92 -7.91
N SER A 80 -3.00 -21.38 -8.85
CA SER A 80 -2.66 -21.25 -10.26
C SER A 80 -2.68 -19.77 -10.70
N PRO A 81 -1.93 -19.39 -11.75
CA PRO A 81 -1.93 -18.02 -12.26
C PRO A 81 -3.33 -17.51 -12.61
N GLN A 82 -4.17 -18.38 -13.18
CA GLN A 82 -5.53 -18.02 -13.57
C GLN A 82 -6.41 -17.78 -12.34
N GLU A 83 -6.34 -18.65 -11.32
CA GLU A 83 -7.08 -18.42 -10.06
C GLU A 83 -6.68 -17.11 -9.40
N LEU A 84 -5.37 -16.80 -9.35
CA LEU A 84 -4.91 -15.54 -8.78
C LEU A 84 -5.41 -14.32 -9.59
N ALA A 85 -5.35 -14.40 -10.92
CA ALA A 85 -5.84 -13.32 -11.78
C ALA A 85 -7.34 -13.10 -11.58
N ASP A 86 -8.13 -14.16 -11.52
CA ASP A 86 -9.58 -14.09 -11.29
C ASP A 86 -9.89 -13.54 -9.88
N ASP A 87 -9.13 -13.95 -8.86
CA ASP A 87 -9.25 -13.45 -7.49
C ASP A 87 -8.93 -11.95 -7.39
N VAL A 88 -7.90 -11.47 -8.07
CA VAL A 88 -7.53 -10.05 -8.11
C VAL A 88 -8.61 -9.24 -8.84
N LEU A 89 -9.05 -9.71 -10.00
CA LEU A 89 -10.09 -9.06 -10.79
C LEU A 89 -11.42 -8.97 -10.03
N TYR A 90 -11.80 -10.05 -9.34
CA TYR A 90 -13.00 -10.07 -8.48
C TYR A 90 -12.93 -9.01 -7.38
N GLN A 91 -11.82 -8.91 -6.68
CA GLN A 91 -11.59 -7.95 -5.60
C GLN A 91 -11.69 -6.51 -6.12
N MET A 92 -11.04 -6.22 -7.26
CA MET A 92 -11.12 -4.91 -7.91
C MET A 92 -12.56 -4.57 -8.30
N GLY A 93 -13.30 -5.52 -8.88
CA GLY A 93 -14.70 -5.35 -9.27
C GLY A 93 -15.60 -5.07 -8.08
N ALA A 94 -15.44 -5.80 -6.99
CA ALA A 94 -16.19 -5.60 -5.75
C ALA A 94 -15.96 -4.19 -5.18
N LEU A 95 -14.71 -3.77 -5.03
CA LEU A 95 -14.39 -2.43 -4.51
C LEU A 95 -14.85 -1.33 -5.48
N GLN A 96 -14.71 -1.52 -6.80
CA GLN A 96 -15.17 -0.54 -7.79
C GLN A 96 -16.67 -0.27 -7.67
N ALA A 97 -17.48 -1.30 -7.42
CA ALA A 97 -18.91 -1.11 -7.21
C ALA A 97 -19.21 -0.28 -5.95
N MET A 98 -18.50 -0.55 -4.84
CA MET A 98 -18.62 0.22 -3.59
C MET A 98 -18.12 1.65 -3.73
N ALA A 99 -16.98 1.86 -4.39
CA ALA A 99 -16.44 3.18 -4.67
C ALA A 99 -17.41 4.02 -5.52
N ARG A 100 -17.98 3.45 -6.57
CA ARG A 100 -18.99 4.15 -7.39
C ARG A 100 -20.23 4.53 -6.59
N SER A 101 -20.70 3.67 -5.70
CA SER A 101 -21.84 3.98 -4.83
C SER A 101 -21.55 5.14 -3.86
N ALA A 102 -20.28 5.35 -3.53
CA ALA A 102 -19.80 6.46 -2.70
C ALA A 102 -19.48 7.74 -3.51
N GLY A 103 -19.61 7.71 -4.85
CA GLY A 103 -19.31 8.86 -5.72
C GLY A 103 -17.86 8.99 -6.16
N THR A 104 -17.09 7.92 -6.08
CA THR A 104 -15.70 7.84 -6.54
C THR A 104 -15.46 6.58 -7.38
N GLU A 105 -14.20 6.28 -7.67
CA GLU A 105 -13.78 5.04 -8.34
C GLU A 105 -12.38 4.65 -7.85
N ILE A 106 -11.97 3.39 -8.06
CA ILE A 106 -10.60 3.00 -7.79
C ILE A 106 -9.65 3.69 -8.77
N LYS A 107 -8.55 4.20 -8.24
CA LYS A 107 -7.57 4.99 -9.02
C LYS A 107 -6.23 4.26 -9.18
N TYR A 108 -5.96 3.24 -8.39
CA TYR A 108 -4.75 2.43 -8.44
C TYR A 108 -4.98 1.08 -7.76
N VAL A 109 -4.00 0.19 -7.88
CA VAL A 109 -4.01 -1.12 -7.21
C VAL A 109 -2.73 -1.28 -6.40
N LYS A 110 -2.87 -1.75 -5.17
CA LYS A 110 -1.77 -2.15 -4.30
C LYS A 110 -2.02 -3.56 -3.77
N PRO A 111 -1.18 -4.55 -4.06
CA PRO A 111 -1.28 -5.87 -3.44
C PRO A 111 -1.01 -5.79 -1.93
N HIS A 112 -1.66 -6.67 -1.15
CA HIS A 112 -1.52 -6.75 0.29
C HIS A 112 -0.59 -7.89 0.71
N GLY A 113 0.10 -7.69 1.82
CA GLY A 113 0.71 -8.72 2.66
C GLY A 113 1.57 -9.74 1.92
N ALA A 114 1.22 -11.02 2.01
CA ALA A 114 2.00 -12.08 1.39
C ALA A 114 2.01 -11.98 -0.15
N LEU A 115 0.92 -11.55 -0.78
CA LEU A 115 0.89 -11.34 -2.23
C LEU A 115 1.90 -10.26 -2.64
N TYR A 116 1.91 -9.11 -1.95
CA TYR A 116 2.87 -8.03 -2.18
C TYR A 116 4.32 -8.53 -2.11
N ASN A 117 4.67 -9.23 -1.02
CA ASN A 117 6.03 -9.74 -0.82
C ASN A 117 6.41 -10.84 -1.82
N THR A 118 5.46 -11.71 -2.18
CA THR A 118 5.69 -12.80 -3.14
C THR A 118 6.05 -12.25 -4.52
N ILE A 119 5.30 -11.28 -5.02
CA ILE A 119 5.50 -10.74 -6.37
C ILE A 119 6.75 -9.86 -6.51
N VAL A 120 7.48 -9.63 -5.42
CA VAL A 120 8.84 -9.04 -5.49
C VAL A 120 9.76 -9.94 -6.30
N HIS A 121 9.62 -11.28 -6.17
CA HIS A 121 10.51 -12.27 -6.77
C HIS A 121 9.80 -13.33 -7.60
N HIS A 122 8.51 -13.59 -7.38
CA HIS A 122 7.75 -14.68 -8.00
C HIS A 122 7.15 -14.25 -9.34
N GLU A 123 7.81 -14.63 -10.42
CA GLU A 123 7.49 -14.24 -11.82
C GLU A 123 6.03 -14.53 -12.21
N VAL A 124 5.53 -15.72 -11.83
CA VAL A 124 4.21 -16.21 -12.26
C VAL A 124 3.08 -15.43 -11.58
N HIS A 125 3.15 -15.25 -10.25
CA HIS A 125 2.15 -14.47 -9.52
C HIS A 125 2.23 -12.98 -9.86
N ALA A 126 3.43 -12.45 -10.10
CA ALA A 126 3.59 -11.07 -10.57
C ALA A 126 2.88 -10.85 -11.91
N GLN A 127 3.03 -11.81 -12.85
CA GLN A 127 2.33 -11.75 -14.15
C GLN A 127 0.82 -11.82 -13.96
N ALA A 128 0.32 -12.73 -13.13
CA ALA A 128 -1.11 -12.87 -12.88
C ALA A 128 -1.77 -11.58 -12.33
N VAL A 129 -1.08 -10.89 -11.42
CA VAL A 129 -1.55 -9.58 -10.91
C VAL A 129 -1.59 -8.53 -12.04
N VAL A 130 -0.52 -8.46 -12.85
CA VAL A 130 -0.46 -7.52 -13.99
C VAL A 130 -1.56 -7.80 -15.01
N ASP A 131 -1.78 -9.07 -15.34
CA ASP A 131 -2.82 -9.49 -16.30
C ASP A 131 -4.22 -9.14 -15.79
N ALA A 132 -4.48 -9.33 -14.49
CA ALA A 132 -5.76 -8.97 -13.88
C ALA A 132 -6.02 -7.46 -13.94
N VAL A 133 -5.02 -6.63 -13.63
CA VAL A 133 -5.16 -5.17 -13.71
C VAL A 133 -5.40 -4.72 -15.15
N LYS A 134 -4.73 -5.33 -16.13
CA LYS A 134 -5.00 -5.05 -17.55
C LYS A 134 -6.40 -5.48 -17.97
N ALA A 135 -6.84 -6.66 -17.55
CA ALA A 135 -8.17 -7.19 -17.86
C ALA A 135 -9.30 -6.35 -17.25
N PHE A 136 -9.06 -5.75 -16.07
CA PHE A 136 -10.02 -4.84 -15.45
C PHE A 136 -10.32 -3.62 -16.34
N GLY A 137 -9.33 -3.17 -17.09
CA GLY A 137 -9.43 -2.01 -17.97
C GLY A 137 -9.11 -0.70 -17.25
N GLY A 138 -8.83 0.32 -18.05
CA GLY A 138 -8.26 1.57 -17.56
C GLY A 138 -6.74 1.45 -17.32
N ASP A 139 -6.07 2.58 -17.27
CA ASP A 139 -4.62 2.65 -17.03
C ASP A 139 -4.35 2.79 -15.53
N LEU A 140 -4.84 1.82 -14.71
CA LEU A 140 -4.67 1.87 -13.26
C LEU A 140 -3.19 1.63 -12.89
N PRO A 141 -2.55 2.56 -12.18
CA PRO A 141 -1.20 2.35 -11.67
C PRO A 141 -1.15 1.19 -10.68
N LEU A 142 -0.02 0.47 -10.68
CA LEU A 142 0.33 -0.54 -9.69
C LEU A 142 1.34 0.05 -8.70
N LEU A 143 0.96 0.14 -7.42
CA LEU A 143 1.81 0.61 -6.33
C LEU A 143 2.60 -0.56 -5.76
N LEU A 144 3.92 -0.56 -5.92
CA LEU A 144 4.79 -1.72 -5.75
C LEU A 144 6.15 -1.35 -5.15
N LEU A 145 6.85 -2.35 -4.59
CA LEU A 145 8.21 -2.18 -4.10
C LEU A 145 9.18 -1.88 -5.25
N PRO A 146 10.06 -0.86 -5.12
CA PRO A 146 11.10 -0.58 -6.10
C PRO A 146 11.96 -1.81 -6.41
N GLY A 147 12.29 -2.02 -7.68
CA GLY A 147 13.13 -3.13 -8.12
C GLY A 147 12.44 -4.51 -8.15
N SER A 148 11.15 -4.59 -7.78
CA SER A 148 10.41 -5.86 -7.82
C SER A 148 10.20 -6.39 -9.24
N VAL A 149 10.02 -7.71 -9.35
CA VAL A 149 9.61 -8.35 -10.60
C VAL A 149 8.29 -7.78 -11.09
N ALA A 150 7.33 -7.57 -10.18
CA ALA A 150 6.01 -7.04 -10.52
C ALA A 150 6.09 -5.63 -11.11
N LEU A 151 6.97 -4.75 -10.59
CA LEU A 151 7.15 -3.40 -11.12
C LEU A 151 7.64 -3.45 -12.58
N ARG A 152 8.68 -4.25 -12.84
CA ARG A 152 9.20 -4.42 -14.20
C ARG A 152 8.15 -5.02 -15.16
N LYS A 153 7.36 -6.00 -14.71
CA LYS A 153 6.29 -6.60 -15.52
C LYS A 153 5.17 -5.62 -15.81
N ALA A 154 4.77 -4.79 -14.85
CA ALA A 154 3.79 -3.74 -15.03
C ALA A 154 4.23 -2.76 -16.14
N GLU A 155 5.46 -2.26 -16.06
CA GLU A 155 6.05 -1.36 -17.05
C GLU A 155 6.13 -2.00 -18.44
N HIS A 156 6.60 -3.25 -18.55
CA HIS A 156 6.64 -3.99 -19.82
C HIS A 156 5.24 -4.23 -20.41
N ALA A 157 4.23 -4.35 -19.56
CA ALA A 157 2.84 -4.50 -19.99
C ALA A 157 2.16 -3.16 -20.38
N GLY A 158 2.88 -2.03 -20.24
CA GLY A 158 2.38 -0.69 -20.51
C GLY A 158 1.54 -0.10 -19.37
N LEU A 159 1.57 -0.70 -18.18
CA LEU A 159 0.96 -0.11 -16.98
C LEU A 159 1.96 0.84 -16.30
N ARG A 160 1.45 1.88 -15.64
CA ARG A 160 2.28 2.73 -14.78
C ARG A 160 2.62 1.98 -13.50
N GLY A 161 3.91 1.63 -13.32
CA GLY A 161 4.45 1.20 -12.05
C GLY A 161 4.75 2.41 -11.16
N VAL A 162 4.27 2.39 -9.93
CA VAL A 162 4.53 3.42 -8.92
C VAL A 162 5.34 2.79 -7.80
N ALA A 163 6.50 3.35 -7.52
CA ALA A 163 7.38 2.86 -6.47
C ALA A 163 6.97 3.42 -5.11
N GLU A 164 6.84 2.56 -4.09
CA GLU A 164 6.59 2.99 -2.72
C GLU A 164 7.74 2.66 -1.76
N ALA A 165 7.83 3.44 -0.69
CA ALA A 165 8.64 3.13 0.47
C ALA A 165 7.74 3.01 1.71
N PHE A 166 8.20 2.25 2.69
CA PHE A 166 7.50 2.06 3.97
C PHE A 166 8.18 2.88 5.06
N ALA A 167 7.40 3.74 5.70
CA ALA A 167 7.90 4.64 6.74
C ALA A 167 8.42 3.87 7.96
N ASP A 168 7.63 2.94 8.43
CA ASP A 168 7.80 2.17 9.67
C ASP A 168 8.53 0.83 9.50
N ARG A 169 9.16 0.57 8.32
CA ARG A 169 9.83 -0.70 8.03
C ARG A 169 11.33 -0.55 7.89
N GLY A 170 12.07 -1.53 8.45
CA GLY A 170 13.49 -1.72 8.21
C GLY A 170 13.78 -2.20 6.78
N TYR A 171 14.89 -1.77 6.21
CA TYR A 171 15.36 -2.17 4.89
C TYR A 171 16.67 -2.91 4.97
N THR A 172 16.86 -3.90 4.10
CA THR A 172 18.14 -4.55 3.89
C THR A 172 19.07 -3.66 3.05
N PRO A 173 20.38 -3.92 3.01
CA PRO A 173 21.32 -3.21 2.12
C PRO A 173 20.95 -3.28 0.63
N GLU A 174 20.20 -4.31 0.22
CA GLU A 174 19.71 -4.50 -1.14
C GLU A 174 18.43 -3.69 -1.45
N GLY A 175 17.87 -2.96 -0.48
CA GLY A 175 16.66 -2.16 -0.63
C GLY A 175 15.36 -2.96 -0.55
N THR A 176 15.39 -4.16 0.01
CA THR A 176 14.19 -4.97 0.31
C THR A 176 13.78 -4.81 1.77
N LEU A 177 12.54 -5.19 2.09
CA LEU A 177 12.06 -5.10 3.47
C LEU A 177 12.64 -6.23 4.32
N VAL A 178 13.10 -5.88 5.53
CA VAL A 178 13.51 -6.85 6.54
C VAL A 178 12.30 -7.68 6.96
N SER A 179 12.49 -9.00 7.13
CA SER A 179 11.42 -9.90 7.58
C SER A 179 10.86 -9.44 8.93
N ARG A 180 9.54 -9.39 9.08
CA ARG A 180 8.88 -8.99 10.36
C ARG A 180 9.28 -9.87 11.56
N ARG A 181 9.97 -10.98 11.34
CA ARG A 181 10.48 -11.89 12.38
C ARG A 181 11.86 -11.51 12.90
N GLU A 182 12.50 -10.55 12.24
CA GLU A 182 13.87 -10.12 12.56
C GLU A 182 13.84 -8.81 13.35
N GLU A 183 14.88 -8.59 14.15
CA GLU A 183 15.10 -7.34 14.87
C GLU A 183 15.29 -6.17 13.89
N GLY A 184 14.77 -4.99 14.24
CA GLY A 184 14.84 -3.81 13.37
C GLY A 184 13.87 -3.82 12.19
N ALA A 185 13.01 -4.85 12.06
CA ALA A 185 12.04 -4.94 10.97
C ALA A 185 10.93 -3.88 11.03
N VAL A 186 10.61 -3.37 12.22
CA VAL A 186 9.59 -2.35 12.45
C VAL A 186 10.16 -1.22 13.30
N LEU A 187 9.95 0.01 12.88
CA LEU A 187 10.35 1.22 13.58
C LEU A 187 9.15 1.78 14.34
N HIS A 188 9.38 2.24 15.57
CA HIS A 188 8.31 2.68 16.47
C HIS A 188 8.43 4.13 16.93
N ASP A 189 9.59 4.77 16.74
CA ASP A 189 9.80 6.17 17.12
C ASP A 189 9.31 7.11 16.01
N PRO A 190 8.24 7.90 16.24
CA PRO A 190 7.71 8.81 15.23
C PRO A 190 8.72 9.87 14.77
N ALA A 191 9.61 10.32 15.63
CA ALA A 191 10.60 11.34 15.28
C ALA A 191 11.65 10.77 14.32
N GLU A 192 12.18 9.58 14.62
CA GLU A 192 13.12 8.86 13.75
C GLU A 192 12.49 8.56 12.39
N VAL A 193 11.26 8.05 12.38
CA VAL A 193 10.53 7.73 11.14
C VAL A 193 10.30 8.99 10.32
N THR A 194 9.93 10.11 10.96
CA THR A 194 9.69 11.38 10.27
C THR A 194 10.97 11.90 9.61
N GLU A 195 12.09 11.95 10.33
CA GLU A 195 13.39 12.39 9.78
C GLU A 195 13.80 11.52 8.59
N ARG A 196 13.61 10.23 8.70
CA ARG A 196 13.89 9.26 7.66
C ARG A 196 13.04 9.51 6.40
N MET A 197 11.75 9.83 6.55
CA MET A 197 10.86 10.10 5.42
C MET A 197 11.15 11.46 4.77
N ILE A 198 11.59 12.46 5.53
CA ILE A 198 12.08 13.72 4.97
C ILE A 198 13.31 13.46 4.09
N ARG A 199 14.29 12.72 4.59
CA ARG A 199 15.50 12.34 3.81
C ARG A 199 15.15 11.54 2.55
N LEU A 200 14.18 10.62 2.64
CA LEU A 200 13.69 9.90 1.47
C LEU A 200 13.12 10.85 0.42
N ALA A 201 12.28 11.79 0.84
CA ALA A 201 11.63 12.73 -0.06
C ALA A 201 12.62 13.73 -0.71
N GLU A 202 13.65 14.15 0.01
CA GLU A 202 14.65 15.12 -0.46
C GLU A 202 15.77 14.45 -1.28
N ASP A 203 16.35 13.37 -0.75
CA ASP A 203 17.58 12.77 -1.28
C ASP A 203 17.35 11.43 -2.00
N GLY A 204 16.16 10.83 -1.84
CA GLY A 204 15.87 9.48 -2.36
C GLY A 204 16.69 8.41 -1.66
N THR A 205 16.97 8.56 -0.35
CA THR A 205 17.80 7.63 0.40
C THR A 205 17.18 7.23 1.74
N LEU A 206 17.45 6.00 2.17
CA LEU A 206 17.12 5.46 3.49
C LEU A 206 18.34 4.79 4.12
N SER A 207 18.34 4.70 5.45
CA SER A 207 19.31 3.85 6.17
C SER A 207 18.80 2.41 6.23
N ALA A 208 19.63 1.46 5.84
CA ALA A 208 19.40 0.04 6.06
C ALA A 208 19.68 -0.36 7.52
N VAL A 209 19.26 -1.58 7.91
CA VAL A 209 19.45 -2.07 9.29
C VAL A 209 20.91 -2.25 9.70
N ASP A 210 21.82 -2.39 8.74
CA ASP A 210 23.28 -2.44 8.98
C ASP A 210 23.95 -1.05 9.00
N GLY A 211 23.16 0.03 8.87
CA GLY A 211 23.64 1.40 8.84
C GLY A 211 24.08 1.89 7.45
N SER A 212 24.09 1.04 6.45
CA SER A 212 24.39 1.44 5.06
C SER A 212 23.28 2.31 4.47
N THR A 213 23.61 3.09 3.44
CA THR A 213 22.66 3.94 2.74
C THR A 213 22.12 3.24 1.50
N VAL A 214 20.80 3.13 1.41
CA VAL A 214 20.09 2.57 0.25
C VAL A 214 19.40 3.69 -0.54
N ARG A 215 19.53 3.67 -1.86
CA ARG A 215 18.79 4.58 -2.74
C ARG A 215 17.43 3.98 -3.06
N ILE A 216 16.38 4.71 -2.71
CA ILE A 216 14.98 4.35 -2.99
C ILE A 216 14.30 5.57 -3.59
N ARG A 217 13.97 5.49 -4.87
CA ARG A 217 13.14 6.51 -5.52
C ARG A 217 11.69 6.09 -5.38
N ALA A 218 11.01 6.64 -4.39
CA ALA A 218 9.60 6.40 -4.15
C ALA A 218 8.76 7.61 -4.53
N GLU A 219 7.59 7.35 -5.10
CA GLU A 219 6.55 8.34 -5.36
C GLU A 219 5.49 8.35 -4.25
N SER A 220 5.46 7.30 -3.41
CA SER A 220 4.53 7.15 -2.31
C SER A 220 5.20 6.59 -1.06
N ILE A 221 4.75 7.03 0.10
CA ILE A 221 5.18 6.54 1.42
C ILE A 221 4.00 5.81 2.05
N CYS A 222 4.19 4.53 2.38
CA CYS A 222 3.22 3.75 3.14
C CYS A 222 3.46 3.90 4.64
N VAL A 223 2.40 4.19 5.40
CA VAL A 223 2.36 4.11 6.86
C VAL A 223 1.29 3.08 7.21
N HIS A 224 1.67 1.99 7.89
CA HIS A 224 0.71 0.95 8.26
C HIS A 224 -0.35 1.49 9.23
N GLY A 225 -1.62 1.10 9.03
CA GLY A 225 -2.76 1.50 9.86
C GLY A 225 -3.09 0.53 11.00
N ASP A 226 -2.59 -0.70 10.95
CA ASP A 226 -2.95 -1.82 11.81
C ASP A 226 -2.18 -1.89 13.15
N THR A 227 -1.19 -1.02 13.36
CA THR A 227 -0.37 -1.01 14.57
C THR A 227 -0.86 0.05 15.56
N PRO A 228 -0.90 -0.23 16.89
CA PRO A 228 -1.18 0.80 17.89
C PRO A 228 -0.25 2.01 17.73
N GLY A 229 -0.82 3.22 17.67
CA GLY A 229 -0.06 4.45 17.47
C GLY A 229 0.16 4.84 16.00
N SER A 230 -0.27 4.04 15.03
CA SER A 230 -0.10 4.30 13.59
C SER A 230 -0.69 5.64 13.14
N ALA A 231 -1.85 6.02 13.66
CA ALA A 231 -2.47 7.30 13.34
C ALA A 231 -1.63 8.49 13.81
N ALA A 232 -1.03 8.40 15.01
CA ALA A 232 -0.10 9.42 15.51
C ALA A 232 1.19 9.46 14.67
N MET A 233 1.72 8.30 14.30
CA MET A 233 2.87 8.18 13.39
C MET A 233 2.58 8.85 12.04
N ALA A 234 1.45 8.54 11.42
CA ALA A 234 1.05 9.13 10.14
C ALA A 234 0.91 10.66 10.23
N ALA A 235 0.32 11.16 11.31
CA ALA A 235 0.17 12.59 11.55
C ALA A 235 1.53 13.30 11.72
N GLU A 236 2.47 12.69 12.46
CA GLU A 236 3.81 13.25 12.67
C GLU A 236 4.63 13.25 11.37
N VAL A 237 4.60 12.15 10.61
CA VAL A 237 5.28 12.05 9.31
C VAL A 237 4.74 13.11 8.35
N ARG A 238 3.41 13.25 8.23
CA ARG A 238 2.80 14.27 7.38
C ARG A 238 3.24 15.67 7.79
N ALA A 239 3.09 16.01 9.06
CA ALA A 239 3.47 17.33 9.57
C ALA A 239 4.96 17.62 9.37
N GLY A 240 5.83 16.62 9.53
CA GLY A 240 7.27 16.73 9.28
C GLY A 240 7.59 17.01 7.81
N LEU A 241 6.99 16.25 6.90
CA LEU A 241 7.14 16.47 5.45
C LEU A 241 6.69 17.87 5.04
N GLU A 242 5.52 18.32 5.51
CA GLU A 242 5.00 19.66 5.21
C GLU A 242 5.90 20.76 5.79
N ARG A 243 6.44 20.61 7.01
CA ARG A 243 7.43 21.55 7.60
C ARG A 243 8.73 21.60 6.79
N ALA A 244 9.14 20.50 6.19
CA ALA A 244 10.30 20.45 5.28
C ALA A 244 10.01 20.99 3.87
N GLY A 245 8.79 21.47 3.60
CA GLY A 245 8.41 22.01 2.29
C GLY A 245 8.06 20.95 1.24
N VAL A 246 7.83 19.71 1.67
CA VAL A 246 7.35 18.62 0.80
C VAL A 246 5.83 18.65 0.76
N GLN A 247 5.26 18.70 -0.43
CA GLN A 247 3.81 18.65 -0.61
C GLN A 247 3.31 17.21 -0.56
N VAL A 248 2.41 16.89 0.38
CA VAL A 248 1.73 15.59 0.44
C VAL A 248 0.51 15.61 -0.46
N ARG A 249 0.53 14.81 -1.53
CA ARG A 249 -0.55 14.70 -2.52
C ARG A 249 -0.50 13.37 -3.22
N SER A 250 -1.68 12.80 -3.55
CA SER A 250 -1.80 11.57 -4.34
C SER A 250 -0.99 11.63 -5.64
N PHE A 251 -0.44 10.50 -6.03
CA PHE A 251 0.31 10.32 -7.28
C PHE A 251 -0.61 10.16 -8.52
N VAL A 252 -1.93 10.12 -8.33
CA VAL A 252 -2.96 10.04 -9.38
C VAL A 252 -3.93 11.20 -9.33
#